data_29257e6f225a682d0c28b2a200530a74
#
_entry.id   29257e6f225a682d0c28b2a200530a74
#
_cell.length_a   1.000
_cell.length_b   1.000
_cell.length_c   1.000
_cell.angle_alpha   90.00
_cell.angle_beta   90.00
_cell.angle_gamma   90.00
#
_symmetry.space_group_name_H-M   'P 1'
#
loop_
_entity.id
_entity.type
_entity.pdbx_description
1 polymer ?
#
loop_
_entity_poly.entity_id
_entity_poly.type
_entity_poly.pdbx_seq_one_letter_code
_entity_poly.pdbx_strand_id
1 'polypeptide(L)'
;MNIRTIRAAAFAALSLFAATGAIASGSHAGGHSEDAIGKPGVAAKATRTIKVDMTDAMRFTPASIDVKQNETVRFLITNSGKVKHELVLGTEKELKDHYEVMKKNPEMEHDDPNMVTLAPGKSGEVVWQFTKAGKVDFACLQPGHYDAGMKGAVNVAKSAEKNSK
;
A
#
# COMPACT_ATOMS: atom_id res chain seq x y z
N MET A 1 27.81 54.12 -59.30
CA MET A 1 28.36 53.00 -58.45
C MET A 1 27.22 52.46 -57.62
N ASN A 2 26.54 51.39 -58.13
CA ASN A 2 25.30 50.85 -57.58
C ASN A 2 25.62 49.60 -56.80
N ILE A 3 25.40 49.62 -55.46
CA ILE A 3 25.56 48.52 -54.62
C ILE A 3 24.15 47.86 -54.41
N ARG A 4 23.95 46.65 -54.95
CA ARG A 4 22.75 45.83 -54.80
C ARG A 4 22.86 45.08 -53.50
N THR A 5 21.97 45.34 -52.54
CA THR A 5 21.81 44.60 -51.33
C THR A 5 21.00 43.31 -51.57
N ILE A 6 21.61 42.18 -51.37
CA ILE A 6 20.97 40.86 -51.40
C ILE A 6 20.37 40.57 -50.01
N ARG A 7 19.05 40.42 -49.95
CA ARG A 7 18.34 39.96 -48.75
C ARG A 7 18.32 38.44 -48.74
N ALA A 8 19.02 37.83 -47.83
CA ALA A 8 18.91 36.42 -47.56
C ALA A 8 17.72 36.16 -46.64
N ALA A 9 16.74 35.36 -47.09
CA ALA A 9 15.62 34.86 -46.28
C ALA A 9 16.08 33.60 -45.58
N ALA A 10 16.11 33.63 -44.24
CA ALA A 10 16.37 32.46 -43.43
C ALA A 10 15.05 31.74 -43.13
N PHE A 11 14.86 30.55 -43.66
CA PHE A 11 13.80 29.63 -43.29
C PHE A 11 14.19 28.93 -41.99
N ALA A 12 13.51 29.26 -40.91
CA ALA A 12 13.60 28.49 -39.67
C ALA A 12 12.66 27.28 -39.76
N ALA A 13 13.21 26.08 -39.88
CA ALA A 13 12.47 24.84 -39.76
C ALA A 13 12.25 24.53 -38.29
N LEU A 14 11.00 24.62 -37.82
CA LEU A 14 10.57 24.29 -36.50
C LEU A 14 10.35 22.76 -36.43
N SER A 15 11.33 22.02 -35.91
CA SER A 15 11.22 20.57 -35.68
C SER A 15 10.42 20.32 -34.42
N LEU A 16 9.18 19.86 -34.59
CA LEU A 16 8.33 19.39 -33.46
C LEU A 16 8.84 18.01 -33.02
N PHE A 17 9.58 17.96 -31.92
CA PHE A 17 9.88 16.69 -31.21
C PHE A 17 8.66 16.27 -30.43
N ALA A 18 7.92 15.27 -30.93
CA ALA A 18 6.93 14.58 -30.17
C ALA A 18 7.65 13.64 -29.18
N ALA A 19 7.74 14.04 -27.92
CA ALA A 19 8.17 13.17 -26.82
C ALA A 19 7.05 12.17 -26.53
N THR A 20 7.14 10.96 -27.07
CA THR A 20 6.32 9.81 -26.63
C THR A 20 6.84 9.39 -25.26
N GLY A 21 6.18 9.84 -24.20
CA GLY A 21 6.38 9.33 -22.85
C GLY A 21 5.98 7.86 -22.81
N ALA A 22 6.95 6.95 -22.80
CA ALA A 22 6.71 5.56 -22.44
C ALA A 22 6.36 5.52 -20.93
N ILE A 23 5.08 5.32 -20.62
CA ILE A 23 4.65 4.94 -19.27
C ILE A 23 5.12 3.50 -19.10
N ALA A 24 6.24 3.31 -18.44
CA ALA A 24 6.66 1.99 -17.95
C ALA A 24 5.73 1.62 -16.80
N SER A 25 4.61 0.96 -17.10
CA SER A 25 3.84 0.21 -16.11
C SER A 25 4.69 -0.99 -15.70
N GLY A 26 5.56 -0.80 -14.71
CA GLY A 26 6.21 -1.88 -14.01
C GLY A 26 5.14 -2.65 -13.23
N SER A 27 4.57 -3.70 -13.84
CA SER A 27 3.83 -4.71 -13.08
C SER A 27 4.83 -5.46 -12.22
N HIS A 28 4.96 -5.03 -10.97
CA HIS A 28 5.68 -5.81 -9.97
C HIS A 28 4.92 -7.13 -9.77
N ALA A 29 5.58 -8.25 -10.09
CA ALA A 29 5.09 -9.60 -9.85
C ALA A 29 5.13 -9.92 -8.34
N GLY A 30 4.34 -9.21 -7.57
CA GLY A 30 4.09 -9.33 -6.14
C GLY A 30 2.69 -8.86 -5.81
N GLY A 31 1.82 -8.76 -6.84
CA GLY A 31 0.44 -8.34 -6.67
C GLY A 31 -0.27 -9.25 -5.68
N HIS A 32 -0.60 -8.69 -4.51
CA HIS A 32 -1.58 -9.27 -3.61
C HIS A 32 -2.84 -9.53 -4.44
N SER A 33 -3.45 -10.71 -4.29
CA SER A 33 -4.70 -10.96 -4.98
C SER A 33 -5.77 -10.05 -4.34
N GLU A 34 -5.98 -8.88 -4.92
CA GLU A 34 -7.01 -7.92 -4.46
C GLU A 34 -8.34 -8.61 -4.21
N ASP A 35 -8.61 -9.66 -4.99
CA ASP A 35 -9.77 -10.52 -4.80
C ASP A 35 -9.80 -11.28 -3.47
N ALA A 36 -8.66 -11.56 -2.83
CA ALA A 36 -8.62 -12.33 -1.59
C ALA A 36 -8.78 -11.46 -0.33
N ILE A 37 -8.15 -10.28 -0.32
CA ILE A 37 -8.09 -9.41 0.87
C ILE A 37 -8.95 -8.14 0.75
N GLY A 38 -9.52 -7.87 -0.40
CA GLY A 38 -10.23 -6.62 -0.72
C GLY A 38 -9.41 -5.72 -1.64
N LYS A 39 -9.58 -4.41 -1.51
CA LYS A 39 -8.95 -3.42 -2.39
C LYS A 39 -8.66 -2.11 -1.68
N PRO A 40 -7.79 -1.26 -2.24
CA PRO A 40 -7.57 0.09 -1.74
C PRO A 40 -8.89 0.85 -1.59
N GLY A 41 -9.09 1.48 -0.44
CA GLY A 41 -10.26 2.30 -0.14
C GLY A 41 -10.00 3.77 -0.42
N VAL A 42 -11.08 4.56 -0.39
CA VAL A 42 -11.01 6.03 -0.46
C VAL A 42 -11.26 6.58 0.93
N ALA A 43 -10.36 7.40 1.47
CA ALA A 43 -10.44 7.93 2.84
C ALA A 43 -11.78 8.62 3.15
N ALA A 44 -12.33 9.38 2.19
CA ALA A 44 -13.63 10.03 2.32
C ALA A 44 -14.82 9.05 2.41
N LYS A 45 -14.62 7.77 2.05
CA LYS A 45 -15.62 6.70 2.14
C LYS A 45 -15.41 5.78 3.34
N ALA A 46 -14.38 6.03 4.14
CA ALA A 46 -14.14 5.25 5.35
C ALA A 46 -15.28 5.46 6.34
N THR A 47 -15.92 4.36 6.74
CA THR A 47 -17.03 4.36 7.69
C THR A 47 -16.54 4.31 9.13
N ARG A 48 -15.29 3.92 9.33
CA ARG A 48 -14.67 3.79 10.65
C ARG A 48 -13.16 4.01 10.56
N THR A 49 -12.61 4.64 11.61
CA THR A 49 -11.16 4.73 11.82
C THR A 49 -10.77 3.83 12.97
N ILE A 50 -9.78 2.97 12.74
CA ILE A 50 -9.20 2.07 13.75
C ILE A 50 -7.76 2.50 13.98
N LYS A 51 -7.43 2.76 15.25
CA LYS A 51 -6.06 3.05 15.65
C LYS A 51 -5.33 1.73 15.90
N VAL A 52 -4.13 1.61 15.34
CA VAL A 52 -3.24 0.45 15.52
C VAL A 52 -1.89 0.96 15.98
N ASP A 53 -1.40 0.43 17.09
CA ASP A 53 -0.06 0.70 17.59
C ASP A 53 0.90 -0.44 17.28
N MET A 54 2.15 -0.09 16.93
CA MET A 54 3.26 -1.00 16.69
C MET A 54 4.34 -0.78 17.75
N THR A 55 4.80 -1.86 18.38
CA THR A 55 5.75 -1.77 19.50
C THR A 55 6.93 -2.72 19.33
N ASP A 56 8.06 -2.41 20.00
CA ASP A 56 9.24 -3.27 20.02
C ASP A 56 9.03 -4.58 20.83
N ALA A 57 7.86 -4.78 21.44
CA ALA A 57 7.44 -6.09 21.91
C ALA A 57 7.05 -7.05 20.78
N MET A 58 7.23 -6.61 19.54
CA MET A 58 6.83 -7.32 18.31
C MET A 58 5.33 -7.64 18.29
N ARG A 59 4.51 -6.62 18.57
CA ARG A 59 3.04 -6.74 18.64
C ARG A 59 2.37 -5.53 18.00
N PHE A 60 1.20 -5.82 17.44
CA PHE A 60 0.19 -4.82 17.10
C PHE A 60 -0.85 -4.73 18.22
N THR A 61 -1.36 -3.53 18.45
CA THR A 61 -2.47 -3.30 19.37
C THR A 61 -3.54 -2.43 18.70
N PRO A 62 -4.74 -2.99 18.41
CA PRO A 62 -5.15 -4.38 18.59
C PRO A 62 -4.53 -5.34 17.55
N ALA A 63 -4.35 -6.62 17.92
CA ALA A 63 -3.90 -7.68 17.01
C ALA A 63 -5.07 -8.43 16.36
N SER A 64 -6.30 -8.20 16.81
CA SER A 64 -7.51 -8.76 16.21
C SER A 64 -8.55 -7.66 16.03
N ILE A 65 -9.09 -7.58 14.83
CA ILE A 65 -9.99 -6.49 14.40
C ILE A 65 -11.18 -7.11 13.68
N ASP A 66 -12.39 -6.75 14.11
CA ASP A 66 -13.61 -7.21 13.46
C ASP A 66 -14.17 -6.12 12.56
N VAL A 67 -14.50 -6.48 11.31
CA VAL A 67 -15.09 -5.60 10.30
C VAL A 67 -16.25 -6.32 9.59
N LYS A 68 -17.02 -5.58 8.80
CA LYS A 68 -18.08 -6.14 7.95
C LYS A 68 -17.63 -6.20 6.50
N GLN A 69 -18.14 -7.18 5.77
CA GLN A 69 -17.96 -7.23 4.33
C GLN A 69 -18.49 -5.94 3.69
N ASN A 70 -17.74 -5.41 2.71
CA ASN A 70 -17.92 -4.14 2.02
C ASN A 70 -17.65 -2.90 2.89
N GLU A 71 -17.20 -3.07 4.14
CA GLU A 71 -16.76 -1.94 4.97
C GLU A 71 -15.45 -1.36 4.42
N THR A 72 -15.36 -0.03 4.37
CA THR A 72 -14.12 0.70 4.14
C THR A 72 -13.61 1.22 5.47
N VAL A 73 -12.43 0.78 5.87
CA VAL A 73 -11.79 1.14 7.14
C VAL A 73 -10.54 1.96 6.87
N ARG A 74 -10.38 3.01 7.66
CA ARG A 74 -9.14 3.78 7.76
C ARG A 74 -8.36 3.28 8.97
N PHE A 75 -7.24 2.62 8.75
CA PHE A 75 -6.28 2.29 9.81
C PHE A 75 -5.36 3.49 10.01
N LEU A 76 -5.34 4.02 11.22
CA LEU A 76 -4.38 5.04 11.64
C LEU A 76 -3.32 4.34 12.48
N ILE A 77 -2.14 4.14 11.89
CA ILE A 77 -1.07 3.33 12.44
C ILE A 77 -0.03 4.24 13.08
N THR A 78 0.43 3.90 14.29
CA THR A 78 1.52 4.60 14.97
C THR A 78 2.60 3.60 15.32
N ASN A 79 3.86 3.95 15.09
CA ASN A 79 5.00 3.23 15.61
C ASN A 79 5.46 3.89 16.93
N SER A 80 5.07 3.33 18.06
CA SER A 80 5.51 3.78 19.39
C SER A 80 6.82 3.13 19.86
N GLY A 81 7.38 2.23 19.03
CA GLY A 81 8.66 1.59 19.27
C GLY A 81 9.87 2.48 18.90
N LYS A 82 11.06 1.91 19.03
CA LYS A 82 12.36 2.55 18.76
C LYS A 82 13.02 2.00 17.50
N VAL A 83 12.48 0.95 16.88
CA VAL A 83 12.94 0.39 15.61
C VAL A 83 11.89 0.62 14.52
N LYS A 84 12.29 0.43 13.25
CA LYS A 84 11.40 0.53 12.09
C LYS A 84 10.40 -0.63 12.14
N HIS A 85 9.12 -0.33 11.99
CA HIS A 85 8.04 -1.30 11.87
C HIS A 85 7.21 -1.03 10.63
N GLU A 86 6.47 -2.04 10.19
CA GLU A 86 5.50 -1.90 9.12
C GLU A 86 4.23 -2.69 9.42
N LEU A 87 3.13 -2.29 8.80
CA LEU A 87 1.90 -3.05 8.74
C LEU A 87 1.61 -3.34 7.27
N VAL A 88 1.54 -4.63 6.93
CA VAL A 88 1.21 -5.11 5.58
C VAL A 88 -0.03 -5.98 5.67
N LEU A 89 -1.11 -5.65 4.95
CA LEU A 89 -2.29 -6.49 4.78
C LEU A 89 -2.04 -7.55 3.70
N GLY A 90 -2.46 -8.79 3.93
CA GLY A 90 -2.29 -9.87 2.97
C GLY A 90 -3.01 -11.15 3.39
N THR A 91 -2.96 -12.17 2.57
CA THR A 91 -3.21 -13.54 3.02
C THR A 91 -1.98 -14.04 3.78
N GLU A 92 -2.15 -15.01 4.68
CA GLU A 92 -1.03 -15.61 5.42
C GLU A 92 0.08 -16.09 4.48
N LYS A 93 -0.30 -16.69 3.33
CA LYS A 93 0.65 -17.17 2.34
C LYS A 93 1.45 -16.03 1.72
N GLU A 94 0.78 -14.98 1.26
CA GLU A 94 1.42 -13.82 0.63
C GLU A 94 2.39 -13.12 1.60
N LEU A 95 1.95 -12.89 2.84
CA LEU A 95 2.79 -12.29 3.87
C LEU A 95 4.04 -13.14 4.16
N LYS A 96 3.89 -14.46 4.22
CA LYS A 96 5.00 -15.37 4.45
C LYS A 96 5.97 -15.39 3.27
N ASP A 97 5.47 -15.46 2.04
CA ASP A 97 6.29 -15.45 0.83
C ASP A 97 7.06 -14.11 0.73
N HIS A 98 6.39 -12.99 0.98
CA HIS A 98 7.02 -11.66 0.97
C HIS A 98 8.07 -11.54 2.08
N TYR A 99 7.80 -12.07 3.27
CA TYR A 99 8.78 -12.08 4.36
C TYR A 99 10.07 -12.81 3.98
N GLU A 100 9.97 -13.94 3.24
CA GLU A 100 11.16 -14.65 2.73
C GLU A 100 11.96 -13.80 1.73
N VAL A 101 11.30 -12.93 0.97
CA VAL A 101 11.98 -11.95 0.09
C VAL A 101 12.68 -10.87 0.92
N MET A 102 12.01 -10.32 1.94
CA MET A 102 12.55 -9.27 2.80
C MET A 102 13.75 -9.74 3.61
N LYS A 103 13.79 -11.00 4.07
CA LYS A 103 14.97 -11.56 4.73
C LYS A 103 16.22 -11.57 3.85
N LYS A 104 16.04 -11.72 2.53
CA LYS A 104 17.13 -11.71 1.55
C LYS A 104 17.51 -10.31 1.10
N ASN A 105 16.62 -9.37 1.22
CA ASN A 105 16.75 -8.00 0.74
C ASN A 105 16.27 -7.00 1.80
N PRO A 106 16.96 -6.88 2.96
CA PRO A 106 16.49 -6.12 4.11
C PRO A 106 16.37 -4.61 3.85
N GLU A 107 17.09 -4.10 2.85
CA GLU A 107 17.06 -2.69 2.45
C GLU A 107 16.00 -2.39 1.37
N MET A 108 15.23 -3.41 0.94
CA MET A 108 14.20 -3.20 -0.05
C MET A 108 13.04 -2.39 0.56
N GLU A 109 12.69 -1.31 -0.10
CA GLU A 109 11.55 -0.48 0.29
C GLU A 109 10.41 -0.65 -0.73
N HIS A 110 9.19 -0.67 -0.22
CA HIS A 110 7.95 -0.79 -0.99
C HIS A 110 6.98 0.29 -0.55
N ASP A 111 6.13 0.72 -1.45
CA ASP A 111 5.05 1.66 -1.20
C ASP A 111 3.78 1.16 -1.90
N ASP A 112 3.19 0.11 -1.33
CA ASP A 112 1.97 -0.50 -1.85
C ASP A 112 0.75 -0.02 -1.06
N PRO A 113 -0.44 0.09 -1.68
CA PRO A 113 -1.64 0.62 -1.01
C PRO A 113 -2.11 -0.15 0.23
N ASN A 114 -1.70 -1.42 0.36
CA ASN A 114 -2.05 -2.32 1.48
C ASN A 114 -1.03 -2.28 2.63
N MET A 115 -0.08 -1.35 2.60
CA MET A 115 0.98 -1.30 3.61
C MET A 115 1.37 0.12 4.01
N VAL A 116 2.06 0.20 5.14
CA VAL A 116 2.78 1.39 5.59
C VAL A 116 4.02 0.99 6.39
N THR A 117 5.16 1.58 6.07
CA THR A 117 6.41 1.44 6.81
C THR A 117 6.68 2.72 7.61
N LEU A 118 6.95 2.58 8.91
CA LEU A 118 7.07 3.70 9.82
C LEU A 118 8.38 3.66 10.61
N ALA A 119 9.14 4.75 10.54
CA ALA A 119 10.24 5.00 11.47
C ALA A 119 9.72 5.19 12.90
N PRO A 120 10.58 5.08 13.93
CA PRO A 120 10.22 5.33 15.33
C PRO A 120 9.46 6.64 15.55
N GLY A 121 8.37 6.60 16.30
CA GLY A 121 7.53 7.74 16.64
C GLY A 121 6.72 8.33 15.50
N LYS A 122 6.69 7.70 14.32
CA LYS A 122 5.92 8.16 13.17
C LYS A 122 4.55 7.50 13.12
N SER A 123 3.63 8.17 12.44
CA SER A 123 2.29 7.67 12.14
C SER A 123 2.03 7.74 10.65
N GLY A 124 1.18 6.82 10.17
CA GLY A 124 0.74 6.75 8.79
C GLY A 124 -0.64 6.11 8.72
N GLU A 125 -1.11 5.86 7.51
CA GLU A 125 -2.43 5.27 7.32
C GLU A 125 -2.47 4.26 6.19
N VAL A 126 -3.39 3.29 6.33
CA VAL A 126 -3.85 2.41 5.26
C VAL A 126 -5.36 2.54 5.19
N VAL A 127 -5.91 2.77 4.00
CA VAL A 127 -7.36 2.79 3.79
C VAL A 127 -7.73 1.60 2.93
N TRP A 128 -8.55 0.71 3.48
CA TRP A 128 -8.85 -0.57 2.84
C TRP A 128 -10.34 -0.89 2.83
N GLN A 129 -10.86 -1.40 1.70
CA GLN A 129 -12.21 -1.91 1.58
C GLN A 129 -12.19 -3.45 1.57
N PHE A 130 -12.84 -4.04 2.55
CA PHE A 130 -12.95 -5.50 2.71
C PHE A 130 -14.11 -6.05 1.88
N THR A 131 -13.83 -6.52 0.66
CA THR A 131 -14.87 -6.93 -0.31
C THR A 131 -15.41 -8.33 -0.08
N LYS A 132 -14.67 -9.20 0.63
CA LYS A 132 -15.06 -10.59 0.92
C LYS A 132 -15.08 -10.86 2.41
N ALA A 133 -16.02 -11.70 2.85
CA ALA A 133 -16.03 -12.26 4.20
C ALA A 133 -14.90 -13.29 4.35
N GLY A 134 -14.30 -13.36 5.52
CA GLY A 134 -13.21 -14.26 5.84
C GLY A 134 -12.17 -13.61 6.73
N LYS A 135 -10.96 -14.12 6.69
CA LYS A 135 -9.82 -13.59 7.44
C LYS A 135 -8.87 -12.89 6.46
N VAL A 136 -8.45 -11.68 6.80
CA VAL A 136 -7.33 -10.96 6.20
C VAL A 136 -6.26 -10.82 7.27
N ASP A 137 -5.04 -11.27 6.98
CA ASP A 137 -3.94 -11.17 7.92
C ASP A 137 -3.22 -9.83 7.75
N PHE A 138 -2.51 -9.42 8.81
CA PHE A 138 -1.53 -8.35 8.72
C PHE A 138 -0.28 -8.69 9.53
N ALA A 139 0.86 -8.21 9.07
CA ALA A 139 2.14 -8.51 9.69
C ALA A 139 3.15 -7.40 9.51
N CYS A 140 4.19 -7.42 10.35
CA CYS A 140 5.44 -6.71 10.10
C CYS A 140 6.43 -7.68 9.43
N LEU A 141 6.88 -7.32 8.24
CA LEU A 141 7.78 -8.16 7.43
C LEU A 141 9.25 -7.72 7.56
N GLN A 142 9.55 -6.79 8.45
CA GLN A 142 10.93 -6.46 8.80
C GLN A 142 11.65 -7.72 9.29
N PRO A 143 12.92 -7.95 8.90
CA PRO A 143 13.65 -9.16 9.27
C PRO A 143 13.60 -9.47 10.77
N GLY A 144 13.16 -10.68 11.11
CA GLY A 144 13.01 -11.16 12.49
C GLY A 144 11.66 -10.81 13.15
N HIS A 145 10.94 -9.79 12.71
CA HIS A 145 9.70 -9.34 13.37
C HIS A 145 8.54 -10.32 13.16
N TYR A 146 8.40 -10.85 11.94
CA TYR A 146 7.38 -11.86 11.62
C TYR A 146 7.57 -13.13 12.46
N ASP A 147 8.80 -13.61 12.57
CA ASP A 147 9.16 -14.82 13.34
C ASP A 147 8.98 -14.59 14.85
N ALA A 148 9.20 -13.37 15.34
CA ALA A 148 8.92 -12.96 16.71
C ALA A 148 7.41 -12.85 17.02
N GLY A 149 6.55 -13.06 16.02
CA GLY A 149 5.10 -13.09 16.16
C GLY A 149 4.42 -11.74 16.00
N MET A 150 5.05 -10.76 15.31
CA MET A 150 4.43 -9.47 14.99
C MET A 150 3.40 -9.64 13.87
N LYS A 151 2.24 -10.16 14.25
CA LYS A 151 1.12 -10.53 13.37
C LYS A 151 -0.21 -10.21 14.00
N GLY A 152 -1.23 -10.03 13.15
CA GLY A 152 -2.61 -9.84 13.57
C GLY A 152 -3.57 -10.25 12.45
N ALA A 153 -4.86 -10.11 12.69
CA ALA A 153 -5.89 -10.46 11.74
C ALA A 153 -7.08 -9.50 11.77
N VAL A 154 -7.67 -9.30 10.61
CA VAL A 154 -8.97 -8.67 10.43
C VAL A 154 -9.98 -9.76 10.10
N ASN A 155 -10.99 -9.92 10.95
CA ASN A 155 -12.09 -10.87 10.77
C ASN A 155 -13.22 -10.15 10.02
N VAL A 156 -13.47 -10.53 8.80
CA VAL A 156 -14.50 -9.91 7.96
C VAL A 156 -15.78 -10.73 8.04
N ALA A 157 -16.76 -10.23 8.79
CA ALA A 157 -18.08 -10.85 8.90
C ALA A 157 -18.90 -10.62 7.62
N LYS A 158 -19.68 -11.61 7.19
CA LYS A 158 -20.66 -11.42 6.10
C LYS A 158 -21.60 -10.27 6.43
N SER A 159 -21.88 -9.42 5.43
CA SER A 159 -22.98 -8.47 5.54
C SER A 159 -24.28 -9.22 5.71
N ALA A 160 -25.12 -8.82 6.67
CA ALA A 160 -26.48 -9.35 6.74
C ALA A 160 -27.19 -9.00 5.41
N GLU A 161 -27.74 -9.99 4.72
CA GLU A 161 -28.64 -9.75 3.59
C GLU A 161 -29.79 -8.87 4.09
N LYS A 162 -29.93 -7.69 3.51
CA LYS A 162 -31.17 -6.94 3.68
C LYS A 162 -32.25 -7.74 2.97
N ASN A 163 -33.01 -8.53 3.74
CA ASN A 163 -34.29 -9.06 3.25
C ASN A 163 -35.17 -7.85 2.91
N SER A 164 -35.13 -7.43 1.65
CA SER A 164 -36.14 -6.52 1.08
C SER A 164 -37.44 -7.33 0.91
N LYS A 165 -38.33 -7.17 1.89
CA LYS A 165 -39.74 -7.53 1.69
C LYS A 165 -40.39 -6.49 0.80
#